data_ab53f0e84f458426673f8e4bc312f6f6
#
_entry.id   ab53f0e84f458426673f8e4bc312f6f6
#
_cell.length_a   1.000
_cell.length_b   1.000
_cell.length_c   1.000
_cell.angle_alpha   90.00
_cell.angle_beta   90.00
_cell.angle_gamma   90.00
#
_symmetry.space_group_name_H-M   'P 1'
#
loop_
_entity.id
_entity.type
_entity.pdbx_description
1 polymer ?
#
loop_
_entity_poly.entity_id
_entity_poly.type
_entity_poly.pdbx_seq_one_letter_code
_entity_poly.pdbx_strand_id
1 'polypeptide(L)'
;DRGLVGSEMCIRDRLEAVHSIAKNGGKFLFVGTKRSASDLIAQAAINCGQYYVNHRWLGGMLTNWETVSKSIKKFKDLEERISSGEINNLTKKERLNIERQKDKLDLTLGGIKNINGIPDALFIIDTNKEAIAVLEANNLNIPVIAVCDTNTNPSGVDFPIPGNDDALRAISLYCDL
;
A
#
# COMPACT_ATOMS: atom_id res chain seq x y z
N ASP A 1 18.89 -16.21 27.38
CA ASP A 1 18.73 -14.75 27.47
C ASP A 1 19.24 -13.91 26.27
N ARG A 2 19.75 -14.55 25.22
CA ARG A 2 20.19 -13.82 24.02
C ARG A 2 19.07 -13.48 23.01
N GLY A 3 17.88 -14.00 23.19
CA GLY A 3 16.77 -13.81 22.25
C GLY A 3 15.99 -12.50 22.40
N LEU A 4 15.83 -12.01 23.62
CA LEU A 4 15.01 -10.81 23.90
C LEU A 4 15.75 -9.49 23.61
N VAL A 5 17.03 -9.40 23.97
CA VAL A 5 17.84 -8.19 23.75
C VAL A 5 18.05 -7.93 22.25
N GLY A 6 18.19 -8.97 21.44
CA GLY A 6 18.30 -8.84 19.98
C GLY A 6 17.01 -8.36 19.30
N SER A 7 15.84 -8.72 19.82
CA SER A 7 14.56 -8.29 19.25
C SER A 7 14.21 -6.83 19.56
N GLU A 8 14.51 -6.36 20.77
CA GLU A 8 14.27 -4.96 21.15
C GLU A 8 15.19 -3.98 20.39
N MET A 9 16.48 -4.28 20.24
CA MET A 9 17.38 -3.48 19.40
C MET A 9 16.88 -3.44 17.94
N CYS A 10 16.46 -4.59 17.41
CA CYS A 10 15.93 -4.66 16.06
C CYS A 10 14.64 -3.85 15.84
N ILE A 11 13.74 -3.77 16.81
CA ILE A 11 12.51 -2.97 16.71
C ILE A 11 12.86 -1.48 16.72
N ARG A 12 13.76 -1.06 17.61
CA ARG A 12 14.19 0.34 17.71
C ARG A 12 14.84 0.84 16.42
N ASP A 13 15.78 0.08 15.86
CA ASP A 13 16.44 0.42 14.60
C ASP A 13 15.44 0.58 13.44
N ARG A 14 14.38 -0.22 13.42
CA ARG A 14 13.32 -0.16 12.41
C ARG A 14 12.45 1.08 12.57
N LEU A 15 12.07 1.41 13.81
CA LEU A 15 11.34 2.64 14.12
C LEU A 15 12.17 3.88 13.76
N GLU A 16 13.47 3.85 14.00
CA GLU A 16 14.39 4.94 13.61
C GLU A 16 14.47 5.10 12.09
N ALA A 17 14.49 4.01 11.34
CA ALA A 17 14.48 4.05 9.87
C ALA A 17 13.15 4.65 9.35
N VAL A 18 12.00 4.20 9.86
CA VAL A 18 10.67 4.76 9.52
C VAL A 18 10.63 6.24 9.87
N HIS A 19 11.06 6.61 11.09
CA HIS A 19 11.09 7.99 11.56
C HIS A 19 12.00 8.88 10.68
N SER A 20 13.15 8.38 10.25
CA SER A 20 14.05 9.11 9.35
C SER A 20 13.40 9.40 8.00
N ILE A 21 12.74 8.41 7.39
CA ILE A 21 12.03 8.59 6.12
C ILE A 21 10.87 9.57 6.29
N ALA A 22 10.06 9.41 7.35
CA ALA A 22 8.93 10.28 7.64
C ALA A 22 9.36 11.73 7.91
N LYS A 23 10.43 11.95 8.67
CA LYS A 23 10.99 13.27 8.97
C LYS A 23 11.42 14.03 7.73
N ASN A 24 11.86 13.33 6.70
CA ASN A 24 12.25 13.90 5.42
C ASN A 24 11.05 14.12 4.48
N GLY A 25 9.82 13.93 4.94
CA GLY A 25 8.60 14.04 4.13
C GLY A 25 8.45 12.88 3.15
N GLY A 26 9.04 11.71 3.44
CA GLY A 26 8.97 10.52 2.60
C GLY A 26 7.55 9.99 2.46
N LYS A 27 7.26 9.42 1.30
CA LYS A 27 5.96 8.82 0.95
C LYS A 27 5.99 7.35 1.28
N PHE A 28 5.10 6.92 2.15
CA PHE A 28 4.90 5.51 2.47
C PHE A 28 3.76 4.94 1.64
N LEU A 29 3.95 3.72 1.16
CA LEU A 29 2.90 2.93 0.55
C LEU A 29 2.60 1.72 1.44
N PHE A 30 1.42 1.72 2.04
CA PHE A 30 0.92 0.62 2.85
C PHE A 30 0.29 -0.44 1.95
N VAL A 31 0.73 -1.69 2.07
CA VAL A 31 0.27 -2.80 1.23
C VAL A 31 -0.25 -3.93 2.10
N GLY A 32 -1.50 -4.30 1.86
CA GLY A 32 -2.12 -5.42 2.56
C GLY A 32 -3.42 -5.82 1.90
N THR A 33 -3.36 -6.82 1.03
CA THR A 33 -4.52 -7.32 0.29
C THR A 33 -5.23 -8.48 0.99
N LYS A 34 -4.74 -8.90 2.17
CA LYS A 34 -5.38 -9.90 3.01
C LYS A 34 -6.68 -9.32 3.58
N ARG A 35 -7.76 -10.11 3.54
CA ARG A 35 -9.08 -9.66 3.99
C ARG A 35 -9.10 -9.12 5.43
N SER A 36 -8.27 -9.70 6.30
CA SER A 36 -8.12 -9.25 7.68
C SER A 36 -7.35 -7.92 7.81
N ALA A 37 -6.48 -7.59 6.86
CA ALA A 37 -5.62 -6.41 6.89
C ALA A 37 -6.16 -5.23 6.07
N SER A 38 -6.97 -5.52 5.05
CA SER A 38 -7.41 -4.56 4.03
C SER A 38 -7.96 -3.25 4.59
N ASP A 39 -8.90 -3.33 5.54
CA ASP A 39 -9.55 -2.13 6.09
C ASP A 39 -8.65 -1.40 7.08
N LEU A 40 -7.88 -2.15 7.88
CA LEU A 40 -6.95 -1.57 8.85
C LEU A 40 -5.82 -0.80 8.16
N ILE A 41 -5.26 -1.38 7.11
CA ILE A 41 -4.21 -0.76 6.28
C ILE A 41 -4.71 0.54 5.65
N ALA A 42 -5.93 0.53 5.09
CA ALA A 42 -6.49 1.72 4.50
C ALA A 42 -6.71 2.84 5.54
N GLN A 43 -7.26 2.49 6.72
CA GLN A 43 -7.47 3.44 7.80
C GLN A 43 -6.15 4.01 8.34
N ALA A 44 -5.15 3.15 8.58
CA ALA A 44 -3.85 3.58 9.05
C ALA A 44 -3.18 4.56 8.06
N ALA A 45 -3.16 4.23 6.78
CA ALA A 45 -2.60 5.09 5.75
C ALA A 45 -3.33 6.45 5.67
N ILE A 46 -4.66 6.46 5.74
CA ILE A 46 -5.46 7.68 5.73
C ILE A 46 -5.16 8.55 6.97
N ASN A 47 -5.06 7.94 8.16
CA ASN A 47 -4.76 8.64 9.41
C ASN A 47 -3.38 9.31 9.38
N CYS A 48 -2.40 8.67 8.72
CA CYS A 48 -1.06 9.22 8.54
C CYS A 48 -0.92 10.15 7.33
N GLY A 49 -1.97 10.34 6.53
CA GLY A 49 -1.91 11.10 5.28
C GLY A 49 -1.03 10.43 4.21
N GLN A 50 -0.91 9.11 4.27
CA GLN A 50 -0.09 8.30 3.37
C GLN A 50 -0.95 7.48 2.39
N TYR A 51 -0.33 6.65 1.59
CA TYR A 51 -0.95 5.94 0.48
C TYR A 51 -1.12 4.46 0.78
N TYR A 52 -2.08 3.79 0.14
CA TYR A 52 -2.33 2.38 0.39
C TYR A 52 -2.77 1.60 -0.85
N VAL A 53 -2.53 0.29 -0.83
CA VAL A 53 -3.09 -0.71 -1.73
C VAL A 53 -3.64 -1.85 -0.88
N ASN A 54 -4.97 -1.95 -0.82
CA ASN A 54 -5.67 -2.85 0.09
C ASN A 54 -6.54 -3.92 -0.58
N HIS A 55 -6.64 -3.92 -1.92
CA HIS A 55 -7.41 -4.93 -2.64
C HIS A 55 -6.55 -5.88 -3.45
N ARG A 56 -5.84 -5.39 -4.44
CA ARG A 56 -5.00 -6.22 -5.30
C ARG A 56 -3.80 -5.43 -5.79
N TRP A 57 -2.62 -5.99 -5.60
CA TRP A 57 -1.42 -5.49 -6.24
C TRP A 57 -1.47 -5.77 -7.74
N LEU A 58 -1.32 -4.76 -8.56
CA LEU A 58 -1.20 -4.90 -10.00
C LEU A 58 0.28 -5.10 -10.34
N GLY A 59 0.60 -6.17 -11.08
CA GLY A 59 1.97 -6.38 -11.55
C GLY A 59 2.46 -5.17 -12.36
N GLY A 60 3.66 -4.69 -12.04
CA GLY A 60 4.22 -3.47 -12.63
C GLY A 60 3.76 -2.17 -11.96
N MET A 61 3.16 -2.24 -10.77
CA MET A 61 2.64 -1.04 -10.09
C MET A 61 3.74 -0.03 -9.75
N LEU A 62 4.94 -0.48 -9.45
CA LEU A 62 6.11 0.37 -9.23
C LEU A 62 7.04 0.38 -10.44
N THR A 63 7.35 -0.78 -11.00
CA THR A 63 8.30 -0.93 -12.11
C THR A 63 7.78 -0.36 -13.43
N ASN A 64 6.47 -0.28 -13.62
CA ASN A 64 5.83 0.36 -14.78
C ASN A 64 4.97 1.56 -14.37
N TRP A 65 5.55 2.45 -13.59
CA TRP A 65 4.87 3.62 -13.02
C TRP A 65 4.24 4.53 -14.08
N GLU A 66 4.84 4.64 -15.26
CA GLU A 66 4.28 5.44 -16.35
C GLU A 66 2.87 4.96 -16.75
N THR A 67 2.68 3.66 -16.88
CA THR A 67 1.36 3.07 -17.22
C THR A 67 0.37 3.24 -16.07
N VAL A 68 0.83 3.08 -14.83
CA VAL A 68 -0.01 3.29 -13.64
C VAL A 68 -0.43 4.75 -13.54
N SER A 69 0.45 5.71 -13.79
CA SER A 69 0.15 7.14 -13.81
C SER A 69 -0.91 7.49 -14.87
N LYS A 70 -0.84 6.89 -16.05
CA LYS A 70 -1.87 7.05 -17.09
C LYS A 70 -3.23 6.52 -16.61
N SER A 71 -3.23 5.41 -15.88
CA SER A 71 -4.44 4.82 -15.31
C SER A 71 -5.03 5.67 -14.18
N ILE A 72 -4.18 6.25 -13.33
CA ILE A 72 -4.59 7.21 -12.28
C ILE A 72 -5.20 8.47 -12.93
N LYS A 73 -4.58 8.99 -13.98
CA LYS A 73 -5.12 10.13 -14.72
C LYS A 73 -6.51 9.83 -15.29
N LYS A 74 -6.65 8.68 -15.93
CA LYS A 74 -7.96 8.21 -16.44
C LYS A 74 -8.99 8.09 -15.31
N PHE A 75 -8.59 7.62 -14.14
CA PHE A 75 -9.47 7.53 -12.98
C PHE A 75 -9.96 8.91 -12.53
N LYS A 76 -9.05 9.89 -12.41
CA LYS A 76 -9.40 11.28 -12.08
C LYS A 76 -10.32 11.91 -13.12
N ASP A 77 -10.05 11.69 -14.40
CA ASP A 77 -10.89 12.19 -15.50
C ASP A 77 -12.33 11.61 -15.42
N LEU A 78 -12.47 10.34 -15.03
CA LEU A 78 -13.79 9.73 -14.81
C LEU A 78 -14.50 10.30 -13.58
N GLU A 79 -13.78 10.54 -12.47
CA GLU A 79 -14.33 11.20 -11.28
C GLU A 79 -14.83 12.61 -11.63
N GLU A 80 -14.06 13.40 -12.40
CA GLU A 80 -14.41 14.74 -12.81
C GLU A 80 -15.65 14.75 -13.72
N ARG A 81 -15.72 13.86 -14.71
CA ARG A 81 -16.89 13.73 -15.60
C ARG A 81 -18.16 13.35 -14.86
N ILE A 82 -18.05 12.53 -13.82
CA ILE A 82 -19.19 12.17 -12.96
C ILE A 82 -19.62 13.36 -12.11
N SER A 83 -18.67 14.08 -11.51
CA SER A 83 -18.94 15.21 -10.62
C SER A 83 -19.45 16.46 -11.36
N SER A 84 -18.97 16.70 -12.57
CA SER A 84 -19.42 17.82 -13.43
C SER A 84 -20.83 17.61 -13.99
N GLY A 85 -21.38 16.40 -13.89
CA GLY A 85 -22.69 16.06 -14.43
C GLY A 85 -22.71 15.86 -15.95
N GLU A 86 -21.58 15.82 -16.64
CA GLU A 86 -21.50 15.51 -18.07
C GLU A 86 -22.19 14.20 -18.44
N ILE A 87 -22.14 13.23 -17.53
CA ILE A 87 -22.77 11.91 -17.73
C ILE A 87 -24.30 11.96 -17.77
N ASN A 88 -24.94 13.06 -17.31
CA ASN A 88 -26.39 13.16 -17.28
C ASN A 88 -27.02 13.20 -18.69
N ASN A 89 -26.24 13.63 -19.68
CA ASN A 89 -26.67 13.69 -21.10
C ASN A 89 -26.47 12.36 -21.83
N LEU A 90 -25.85 11.36 -21.17
CA LEU A 90 -25.60 10.05 -21.77
C LEU A 90 -26.78 9.07 -21.52
N THR A 91 -26.85 8.04 -22.35
CA THR A 91 -27.81 6.96 -22.13
C THR A 91 -27.56 6.25 -20.79
N LYS A 92 -28.60 5.66 -20.21
CA LYS A 92 -28.50 4.91 -18.95
C LYS A 92 -27.42 3.82 -18.98
N LYS A 93 -27.26 3.15 -20.15
CA LYS A 93 -26.26 2.10 -20.36
C LYS A 93 -24.84 2.65 -20.31
N GLU A 94 -24.59 3.78 -20.97
CA GLU A 94 -23.28 4.44 -20.99
C GLU A 94 -22.90 4.95 -19.61
N ARG A 95 -23.84 5.59 -18.90
CA ARG A 95 -23.64 6.05 -17.53
C ARG A 95 -23.23 4.92 -16.61
N LEU A 96 -23.97 3.83 -16.62
CA LEU A 96 -23.66 2.65 -15.80
C LEU A 96 -22.28 2.04 -16.14
N ASN A 97 -21.88 2.11 -17.41
CA ASN A 97 -20.57 1.62 -17.82
C ASN A 97 -19.43 2.51 -17.28
N ILE A 98 -19.60 3.82 -17.30
CA ILE A 98 -18.65 4.81 -16.73
C ILE A 98 -18.52 4.60 -15.20
N GLU A 99 -19.65 4.47 -14.51
CA GLU A 99 -19.66 4.21 -13.06
C GLU A 99 -18.93 2.92 -12.72
N ARG A 100 -19.20 1.82 -13.43
CA ARG A 100 -18.49 0.54 -13.23
C ARG A 100 -17.00 0.62 -13.51
N GLN A 101 -16.58 1.38 -14.51
CA GLN A 101 -15.16 1.58 -14.80
C GLN A 101 -14.48 2.39 -13.69
N LYS A 102 -15.14 3.45 -13.21
CA LYS A 102 -14.66 4.25 -12.08
C LYS A 102 -14.52 3.39 -10.82
N ASP A 103 -15.56 2.62 -10.46
CA ASP A 103 -15.54 1.76 -9.27
C ASP A 103 -14.44 0.70 -9.33
N LYS A 104 -14.19 0.11 -10.50
CA LYS A 104 -13.10 -0.84 -10.70
C LYS A 104 -11.72 -0.21 -10.51
N LEU A 105 -11.53 1.02 -10.98
CA LEU A 105 -10.28 1.75 -10.78
C LEU A 105 -10.12 2.22 -9.34
N ASP A 106 -11.20 2.63 -8.69
CA ASP A 106 -11.21 3.04 -7.29
C ASP A 106 -10.75 1.92 -6.35
N LEU A 107 -11.25 0.71 -6.55
CA LEU A 107 -10.82 -0.47 -5.80
C LEU A 107 -9.32 -0.77 -5.92
N THR A 108 -8.71 -0.46 -7.05
CA THR A 108 -7.30 -0.83 -7.30
C THR A 108 -6.33 0.34 -7.14
N LEU A 109 -6.75 1.56 -7.45
CA LEU A 109 -5.90 2.75 -7.51
C LEU A 109 -6.36 3.86 -6.56
N GLY A 110 -7.52 3.72 -5.90
CA GLY A 110 -8.09 4.74 -5.05
C GLY A 110 -7.13 5.22 -3.96
N GLY A 111 -6.42 4.29 -3.32
CA GLY A 111 -5.46 4.60 -2.26
C GLY A 111 -4.17 5.28 -2.73
N ILE A 112 -3.88 5.23 -4.03
CA ILE A 112 -2.67 5.85 -4.62
C ILE A 112 -2.99 6.99 -5.60
N LYS A 113 -4.25 7.39 -5.72
CA LYS A 113 -4.66 8.41 -6.70
C LYS A 113 -3.98 9.77 -6.56
N ASN A 114 -3.54 10.10 -5.35
CA ASN A 114 -2.90 11.38 -5.05
C ASN A 114 -1.38 11.30 -4.90
N ILE A 115 -0.79 10.13 -5.10
CA ILE A 115 0.66 9.97 -5.01
C ILE A 115 1.34 10.64 -6.21
N ASN A 116 2.35 11.45 -5.91
CA ASN A 116 3.18 12.08 -6.93
C ASN A 116 4.49 11.31 -7.07
N GLY A 117 4.51 10.32 -7.94
CA GLY A 117 5.68 9.49 -8.19
C GLY A 117 5.73 8.21 -7.37
N ILE A 118 6.87 7.56 -7.42
CA ILE A 118 7.15 6.30 -6.72
C ILE A 118 7.26 6.58 -5.20
N PRO A 119 6.79 5.68 -4.31
CA PRO A 119 6.95 5.84 -2.87
C PRO A 119 8.41 5.67 -2.44
N ASP A 120 8.75 6.28 -1.30
CA ASP A 120 10.10 6.22 -0.70
C ASP A 120 10.27 4.99 0.20
N ALA A 121 9.19 4.38 0.66
CA ALA A 121 9.20 3.13 1.42
C ALA A 121 7.88 2.35 1.26
N LEU A 122 7.95 1.03 1.39
CA LEU A 122 6.79 0.14 1.46
C LEU A 122 6.62 -0.40 2.88
N PHE A 123 5.37 -0.41 3.36
CA PHE A 123 4.97 -1.13 4.56
C PHE A 123 4.03 -2.27 4.17
N ILE A 124 4.44 -3.52 4.38
CA ILE A 124 3.76 -4.71 3.86
C ILE A 124 3.29 -5.60 5.01
N ILE A 125 2.04 -6.05 4.93
CA ILE A 125 1.53 -7.12 5.79
C ILE A 125 1.37 -8.37 4.94
N ASP A 126 2.00 -9.49 5.40
CA ASP A 126 2.04 -10.77 4.70
C ASP A 126 2.84 -10.74 3.38
N THR A 127 4.16 -10.88 3.49
CA THR A 127 5.05 -10.86 2.31
C THR A 127 4.88 -12.07 1.38
N ASN A 128 4.33 -13.20 1.87
CA ASN A 128 4.04 -14.34 1.01
C ASN A 128 2.95 -13.99 -0.01
N LYS A 129 1.92 -13.28 0.43
CA LYS A 129 0.83 -12.83 -0.44
C LYS A 129 1.25 -11.69 -1.36
N GLU A 130 2.06 -10.78 -0.85
CA GLU A 130 2.52 -9.59 -1.54
C GLU A 130 3.93 -9.74 -2.16
N ALA A 131 4.33 -10.96 -2.50
CA ALA A 131 5.66 -11.26 -3.03
C ALA A 131 6.02 -10.43 -4.27
N ILE A 132 5.05 -10.11 -5.14
CA ILE A 132 5.26 -9.26 -6.32
C ILE A 132 5.62 -7.83 -5.91
N ALA A 133 4.96 -7.28 -4.89
CA ALA A 133 5.25 -5.94 -4.38
C ALA A 133 6.67 -5.86 -3.81
N VAL A 134 7.11 -6.89 -3.06
CA VAL A 134 8.48 -7.00 -2.52
C VAL A 134 9.50 -7.06 -3.66
N LEU A 135 9.27 -7.89 -4.68
CA LEU A 135 10.16 -8.00 -5.84
C LEU A 135 10.29 -6.68 -6.60
N GLU A 136 9.18 -5.98 -6.83
CA GLU A 136 9.21 -4.69 -7.53
C GLU A 136 9.93 -3.61 -6.71
N ALA A 137 9.72 -3.57 -5.40
CA ALA A 137 10.40 -2.65 -4.51
C ALA A 137 11.93 -2.87 -4.52
N ASN A 138 12.36 -4.14 -4.42
CA ASN A 138 13.76 -4.51 -4.47
C ASN A 138 14.41 -4.13 -5.81
N ASN A 139 13.71 -4.32 -6.92
CA ASN A 139 14.21 -3.91 -8.24
C ASN A 139 14.44 -2.41 -8.36
N LEU A 140 13.71 -1.61 -7.59
CA LEU A 140 13.84 -0.15 -7.56
C LEU A 140 14.63 0.37 -6.37
N ASN A 141 15.21 -0.52 -5.55
CA ASN A 141 15.91 -0.18 -4.30
C ASN A 141 15.05 0.65 -3.33
N ILE A 142 13.76 0.36 -3.27
CA ILE A 142 12.84 0.97 -2.32
C ILE A 142 12.86 0.13 -1.04
N PRO A 143 13.15 0.70 0.13
CA PRO A 143 13.17 -0.03 1.39
C PRO A 143 11.81 -0.64 1.72
N VAL A 144 11.84 -1.91 2.11
CA VAL A 144 10.66 -2.70 2.47
C VAL A 144 10.66 -2.96 3.96
N ILE A 145 9.63 -2.49 4.63
CA ILE A 145 9.29 -2.79 6.01
C ILE A 145 8.14 -3.79 5.98
N ALA A 146 8.29 -4.94 6.58
CA ALA A 146 7.23 -5.94 6.50
C ALA A 146 7.00 -6.68 7.81
N VAL A 147 5.73 -6.93 8.12
CA VAL A 147 5.33 -7.86 9.18
C VAL A 147 5.50 -9.28 8.65
N CYS A 148 6.35 -10.04 9.33
CA CYS A 148 6.72 -11.40 8.96
C CYS A 148 6.29 -12.36 10.06
N ASP A 149 5.42 -13.31 9.74
CA ASP A 149 5.09 -14.44 10.61
C ASP A 149 6.14 -15.55 10.50
N THR A 150 6.08 -16.56 11.35
CA THR A 150 7.00 -17.69 11.40
C THR A 150 7.10 -18.48 10.08
N ASN A 151 6.05 -18.45 9.27
CA ASN A 151 5.99 -19.11 7.96
C ASN A 151 6.46 -18.24 6.79
N THR A 152 6.99 -17.05 7.08
CA THR A 152 7.33 -16.07 6.06
C THR A 152 8.83 -16.04 5.80
N ASN A 153 9.23 -16.10 4.53
CA ASN A 153 10.62 -15.90 4.14
C ASN A 153 10.97 -14.40 4.17
N PRO A 154 11.87 -13.95 5.04
CA PRO A 154 12.26 -12.53 5.12
C PRO A 154 13.18 -12.07 3.99
N SER A 155 13.48 -12.93 3.01
CA SER A 155 14.33 -12.58 1.86
C SER A 155 13.73 -11.41 1.08
N GLY A 156 14.51 -10.34 0.91
CA GLY A 156 14.07 -9.13 0.20
C GLY A 156 13.30 -8.13 1.08
N VAL A 157 13.27 -8.34 2.39
CA VAL A 157 12.73 -7.37 3.35
C VAL A 157 13.89 -6.71 4.08
N ASP A 158 14.00 -5.39 4.00
CA ASP A 158 15.07 -4.64 4.66
C ASP A 158 14.83 -4.56 6.18
N PHE A 159 13.57 -4.37 6.57
CA PHE A 159 13.17 -4.22 7.97
C PHE A 159 12.04 -5.21 8.33
N PRO A 160 12.37 -6.49 8.59
CA PRO A 160 11.37 -7.46 8.98
C PRO A 160 10.90 -7.22 10.42
N ILE A 161 9.61 -7.07 10.64
CA ILE A 161 8.97 -6.98 11.96
C ILE A 161 8.41 -8.35 12.29
N PRO A 162 8.97 -9.07 13.28
CA PRO A 162 8.43 -10.36 13.67
C PRO A 162 7.08 -10.17 14.35
N GLY A 163 6.04 -10.75 13.77
CA GLY A 163 4.70 -10.59 14.32
C GLY A 163 3.66 -11.43 13.59
N ASN A 164 2.47 -11.48 14.19
CA ASN A 164 1.34 -12.20 13.61
C ASN A 164 0.65 -11.32 12.57
N ASP A 165 0.58 -11.80 11.33
CA ASP A 165 -0.04 -11.12 10.20
C ASP A 165 -1.52 -11.49 9.98
N ASP A 166 -2.09 -12.34 10.84
CA ASP A 166 -3.49 -12.80 10.79
C ASP A 166 -4.40 -12.10 11.79
N ALA A 167 -3.88 -11.77 12.97
CA ALA A 167 -4.67 -11.24 14.06
C ALA A 167 -4.94 -9.74 13.87
N LEU A 168 -6.21 -9.34 13.77
CA LEU A 168 -6.66 -7.95 13.62
C LEU A 168 -6.02 -7.00 14.66
N ARG A 169 -5.94 -7.43 15.92
CA ARG A 169 -5.34 -6.62 17.00
C ARG A 169 -3.83 -6.43 16.83
N ALA A 170 -3.12 -7.44 16.32
CA ALA A 170 -1.70 -7.34 16.05
C ALA A 170 -1.43 -6.39 14.88
N ILE A 171 -2.21 -6.51 13.80
CA ILE A 171 -2.12 -5.63 12.63
C ILE A 171 -2.40 -4.18 13.02
N SER A 172 -3.45 -3.92 13.83
CA SER A 172 -3.75 -2.58 14.32
C SER A 172 -2.58 -1.99 15.11
N LEU A 173 -1.98 -2.77 16.02
CA LEU A 173 -0.82 -2.34 16.80
C LEU A 173 0.37 -1.93 15.91
N TYR A 174 0.67 -2.70 14.86
CA TYR A 174 1.77 -2.38 13.94
C TYR A 174 1.49 -1.14 13.10
N CYS A 175 0.23 -0.83 12.84
CA CYS A 175 -0.18 0.36 12.13
C CYS A 175 -0.21 1.62 13.01
N ASP A 176 -0.32 1.46 14.34
CA ASP A 176 -0.38 2.55 15.31
C ASP A 176 1.01 2.98 15.81
N LEU A 177 2.06 2.19 15.54
CA LEU A 177 3.45 2.47 15.85
C LEU A 177 4.11 3.37 14.80
#